data_ac8a1d4ce0ee2ca47ffd951f90357079
#
_entry.id   ac8a1d4ce0ee2ca47ffd951f90357079
#
_cell.length_a   1.000
_cell.length_b   1.000
_cell.length_c   1.000
_cell.angle_alpha   90.00
_cell.angle_beta   90.00
_cell.angle_gamma   90.00
#
_symmetry.space_group_name_H-M   'P 1'
#
loop_
_entity.id
_entity.type
_entity.pdbx_description
1 polymer ?
#
loop_
_entity_poly.entity_id
_entity_poly.type
_entity_poly.pdbx_seq_one_letter_code
_entity_poly.pdbx_strand_id
1 'polypeptide(L)'
;GGPVVSLLQIVLRSLRQHMLSTLITAFSIALASGLLMSVWVVKDQARENFTGVDSGFDGVFGARGSKLQLVLNSIFHLEASPGNLSWEQYGQIAADRRVAMAVPIAVGDNYQGYRLVGVTTNLFEVEYREGKKYAVSNGYLFNPKKKQAVVGSFAAERLGLKVGDRFHPYHGLFFDENKQ
;
A
#
# COMPACT_ATOMS: atom_id res chain seq x y z
N GLY A 1 -44.21 -35.64 -47.63
CA GLY A 1 -43.45 -34.69 -46.85
C GLY A 1 -43.17 -35.22 -45.49
N GLY A 2 -41.99 -35.78 -45.28
CA GLY A 2 -41.54 -36.22 -43.94
C GLY A 2 -41.20 -34.98 -43.06
N PRO A 3 -41.36 -35.07 -41.75
CA PRO A 3 -41.06 -33.95 -40.84
C PRO A 3 -39.56 -33.62 -40.91
N VAL A 4 -39.23 -32.41 -41.36
CA VAL A 4 -37.87 -31.89 -41.29
C VAL A 4 -37.56 -31.66 -39.82
N VAL A 5 -36.91 -32.64 -39.19
CA VAL A 5 -36.45 -32.51 -37.82
C VAL A 5 -35.37 -31.44 -37.84
N SER A 6 -35.65 -30.28 -37.24
CA SER A 6 -34.70 -29.18 -37.21
C SER A 6 -33.48 -29.61 -36.37
N LEU A 7 -32.27 -29.28 -36.82
CA LEU A 7 -31.02 -29.51 -36.09
C LEU A 7 -31.11 -29.08 -34.61
N LEU A 8 -31.83 -28.02 -34.33
CA LEU A 8 -32.11 -27.52 -33.01
C LEU A 8 -32.89 -28.50 -32.12
N GLN A 9 -33.89 -29.22 -32.72
CA GLN A 9 -34.66 -30.23 -32.00
C GLN A 9 -33.81 -31.47 -31.64
N ILE A 10 -32.89 -31.86 -32.53
CA ILE A 10 -31.96 -32.96 -32.28
C ILE A 10 -31.01 -32.60 -31.12
N VAL A 11 -30.44 -31.38 -31.13
CA VAL A 11 -29.55 -30.89 -30.06
C VAL A 11 -30.28 -30.83 -28.72
N LEU A 12 -31.49 -30.25 -28.68
CA LEU A 12 -32.29 -30.15 -27.46
C LEU A 12 -32.64 -31.54 -26.87
N ARG A 13 -32.96 -32.50 -27.76
CA ARG A 13 -33.30 -33.86 -27.36
C ARG A 13 -32.06 -34.60 -26.81
N SER A 14 -30.90 -34.42 -27.44
CA SER A 14 -29.63 -34.96 -26.99
C SER A 14 -29.21 -34.39 -25.64
N LEU A 15 -29.32 -33.08 -25.43
CA LEU A 15 -29.05 -32.41 -24.15
C LEU A 15 -29.95 -32.93 -23.04
N ARG A 16 -31.23 -33.17 -23.30
CA ARG A 16 -32.15 -33.73 -22.32
C ARG A 16 -31.83 -35.21 -21.97
N GLN A 17 -31.42 -35.98 -22.97
CA GLN A 17 -31.08 -37.40 -22.79
C GLN A 17 -29.78 -37.56 -21.97
N HIS A 18 -28.82 -36.63 -22.09
CA HIS A 18 -27.55 -36.65 -21.39
C HIS A 18 -27.41 -35.51 -20.35
N MET A 19 -28.52 -35.14 -19.71
CA MET A 19 -28.63 -33.94 -18.85
C MET A 19 -27.59 -33.96 -17.71
N LEU A 20 -27.36 -35.13 -17.09
CA LEU A 20 -26.37 -35.25 -16.00
C LEU A 20 -24.94 -34.97 -16.49
N SER A 21 -24.55 -35.57 -17.62
CA SER A 21 -23.23 -35.33 -18.22
C SER A 21 -23.05 -33.89 -18.67
N THR A 22 -24.08 -33.31 -19.27
CA THR A 22 -24.06 -31.89 -19.68
C THR A 22 -23.92 -30.95 -18.49
N LEU A 23 -24.62 -31.20 -17.38
CA LEU A 23 -24.51 -30.43 -16.15
C LEU A 23 -23.12 -30.53 -15.53
N ILE A 24 -22.55 -31.72 -15.46
CA ILE A 24 -21.19 -31.91 -14.92
C ILE A 24 -20.16 -31.14 -15.77
N THR A 25 -20.27 -31.27 -17.10
CA THR A 25 -19.35 -30.55 -18.01
C THR A 25 -19.52 -29.04 -17.90
N ALA A 26 -20.75 -28.54 -17.88
CA ALA A 26 -21.03 -27.11 -17.73
C ALA A 26 -20.49 -26.57 -16.39
N PHE A 27 -20.69 -27.32 -15.31
CA PHE A 27 -20.19 -26.96 -13.98
C PHE A 27 -18.65 -26.96 -13.92
N SER A 28 -18.01 -27.93 -14.54
CA SER A 28 -16.55 -28.01 -14.63
C SER A 28 -15.97 -26.82 -15.40
N ILE A 29 -16.58 -26.44 -16.52
CA ILE A 29 -16.18 -25.28 -17.32
C ILE A 29 -16.41 -23.98 -16.51
N ALA A 30 -17.55 -23.87 -15.82
CA ALA A 30 -17.86 -22.70 -15.00
C ALA A 30 -16.84 -22.54 -13.84
N LEU A 31 -16.50 -23.64 -13.16
CA LEU A 31 -15.47 -23.63 -12.12
C LEU A 31 -14.10 -23.21 -12.67
N ALA A 32 -13.66 -23.83 -13.77
CA ALA A 32 -12.37 -23.50 -14.39
C ALA A 32 -12.31 -22.05 -14.82
N SER A 33 -13.36 -21.55 -15.48
CA SER A 33 -13.45 -20.16 -15.91
C SER A 33 -13.50 -19.17 -14.73
N GLY A 34 -14.25 -19.53 -13.68
CA GLY A 34 -14.34 -18.72 -12.47
C GLY A 34 -13.00 -18.63 -11.74
N LEU A 35 -12.26 -19.74 -11.69
CA LEU A 35 -10.94 -19.78 -11.07
C LEU A 35 -9.91 -18.95 -11.84
N LEU A 36 -9.89 -19.04 -13.16
CA LEU A 36 -9.05 -18.20 -14.02
C LEU A 36 -9.36 -16.72 -13.85
N MET A 37 -10.66 -16.37 -13.82
CA MET A 37 -11.10 -14.98 -13.64
C MET A 37 -10.71 -14.46 -12.26
N SER A 38 -10.85 -15.28 -11.21
CA SER A 38 -10.45 -14.91 -9.84
C SER A 38 -8.95 -14.64 -9.74
N VAL A 39 -8.12 -15.49 -10.34
CA VAL A 39 -6.67 -15.29 -10.38
C VAL A 39 -6.32 -14.00 -11.13
N TRP A 40 -6.99 -13.72 -12.24
CA TRP A 40 -6.75 -12.51 -13.02
C TRP A 40 -7.13 -11.25 -12.23
N VAL A 41 -8.30 -11.24 -11.59
CA VAL A 41 -8.76 -10.13 -10.75
C VAL A 41 -7.83 -9.88 -9.57
N VAL A 42 -7.41 -10.95 -8.86
CA VAL A 42 -6.47 -10.82 -7.73
C VAL A 42 -5.12 -10.28 -8.20
N LYS A 43 -4.62 -10.76 -9.33
CA LYS A 43 -3.37 -10.26 -9.93
C LYS A 43 -3.48 -8.77 -10.29
N ASP A 44 -4.59 -8.36 -10.89
CA ASP A 44 -4.80 -6.99 -11.33
C ASP A 44 -4.96 -6.04 -10.15
N GLN A 45 -5.75 -6.42 -9.14
CA GLN A 45 -5.87 -5.68 -7.89
C GLN A 45 -4.55 -5.61 -7.10
N ALA A 46 -3.80 -6.72 -7.05
CA ALA A 46 -2.48 -6.70 -6.45
C ALA A 46 -1.57 -5.73 -7.19
N ARG A 47 -1.55 -5.78 -8.52
CA ARG A 47 -0.77 -4.85 -9.33
C ARG A 47 -1.19 -3.39 -9.07
N GLU A 48 -2.48 -3.07 -9.11
CA GLU A 48 -2.97 -1.73 -8.79
C GLU A 48 -2.58 -1.28 -7.38
N ASN A 49 -2.68 -2.15 -6.40
CA ASN A 49 -2.28 -1.83 -5.03
C ASN A 49 -0.77 -1.62 -4.88
N PHE A 50 0.05 -2.32 -5.66
CA PHE A 50 1.51 -2.18 -5.61
C PHE A 50 2.06 -1.09 -6.55
N THR A 51 1.41 -0.83 -7.69
CA THR A 51 1.82 0.22 -8.64
C THR A 51 1.00 1.51 -8.51
N GLY A 52 -0.20 1.43 -7.97
CA GLY A 52 -1.08 2.57 -7.72
C GLY A 52 -0.80 3.30 -6.41
N VAL A 53 0.17 2.84 -5.62
CA VAL A 53 0.81 3.65 -4.59
C VAL A 53 1.80 4.56 -5.31
N ASP A 54 1.25 5.53 -6.05
CA ASP A 54 2.01 6.70 -6.47
C ASP A 54 2.43 7.44 -5.20
N SER A 55 3.57 7.00 -4.66
CA SER A 55 4.16 7.67 -3.49
C SER A 55 4.75 9.03 -3.87
N GLY A 56 4.73 9.38 -5.17
CA GLY A 56 5.38 10.56 -5.71
C GLY A 56 6.91 10.47 -5.72
N PHE A 57 7.46 9.26 -5.53
CA PHE A 57 8.90 9.01 -5.53
C PHE A 57 9.28 8.00 -6.60
N ASP A 58 10.31 8.31 -7.37
CA ASP A 58 10.86 7.45 -8.41
C ASP A 58 11.74 6.33 -7.85
N GLY A 59 12.23 6.48 -6.62
CA GLY A 59 13.11 5.50 -6.01
C GLY A 59 13.26 5.63 -4.50
N VAL A 60 13.72 4.55 -3.88
CA VAL A 60 14.04 4.48 -2.46
C VAL A 60 15.50 4.11 -2.29
N PHE A 61 16.21 4.91 -1.51
CA PHE A 61 17.60 4.69 -1.13
C PHE A 61 17.66 4.25 0.33
N GLY A 62 18.39 3.18 0.61
CA GLY A 62 18.54 2.67 1.97
C GLY A 62 19.83 1.88 2.17
N ALA A 63 20.08 1.44 3.40
CA ALA A 63 21.21 0.59 3.71
C ALA A 63 21.15 -0.73 2.93
N ARG A 64 22.31 -1.32 2.68
CA ARG A 64 22.41 -2.59 1.97
C ARG A 64 21.68 -3.70 2.71
N GLY A 65 20.72 -4.32 2.03
CA GLY A 65 19.91 -5.39 2.53
C GLY A 65 19.04 -5.99 1.44
N SER A 66 17.98 -6.69 1.80
CA SER A 66 17.00 -7.19 0.85
C SER A 66 16.23 -6.03 0.19
N LYS A 67 16.14 -6.05 -1.15
CA LYS A 67 15.32 -5.06 -1.89
C LYS A 67 13.87 -5.06 -1.42
N LEU A 68 13.33 -6.25 -1.14
CA LEU A 68 11.97 -6.40 -0.63
C LEU A 68 11.82 -5.76 0.76
N GLN A 69 12.77 -6.01 1.65
CA GLN A 69 12.77 -5.43 3.00
C GLN A 69 12.83 -3.89 2.95
N LEU A 70 13.65 -3.33 2.05
CA LEU A 70 13.74 -1.89 1.87
C LEU A 70 12.39 -1.28 1.43
N VAL A 71 11.71 -1.90 0.47
CA VAL A 71 10.40 -1.46 -0.03
C VAL A 71 9.34 -1.60 1.07
N LEU A 72 9.29 -2.75 1.76
CA LEU A 72 8.34 -2.97 2.85
C LEU A 72 8.53 -1.99 4.00
N ASN A 73 9.76 -1.63 4.32
CA ASN A 73 10.04 -0.64 5.36
C ASN A 73 9.66 0.79 4.93
N SER A 74 10.10 1.23 3.76
CA SER A 74 9.99 2.64 3.35
C SER A 74 8.60 3.03 2.85
N ILE A 75 7.87 2.12 2.23
CA ILE A 75 6.53 2.40 1.67
C ILE A 75 5.43 1.95 2.62
N PHE A 76 5.54 0.73 3.14
CA PHE A 76 4.48 0.13 3.97
C PHE A 76 4.75 0.21 5.46
N HIS A 77 5.97 0.58 5.87
CA HIS A 77 6.41 0.65 7.28
C HIS A 77 6.18 -0.66 8.06
N LEU A 78 6.21 -1.81 7.38
CA LEU A 78 5.89 -3.13 7.95
C LEU A 78 7.10 -3.84 8.55
N GLU A 79 8.30 -3.57 8.03
CA GLU A 79 9.55 -4.25 8.42
C GLU A 79 10.51 -3.28 9.13
N ALA A 80 11.44 -3.84 9.90
CA ALA A 80 12.55 -3.07 10.44
C ALA A 80 13.52 -2.66 9.32
N SER A 81 14.12 -1.48 9.43
CA SER A 81 15.15 -1.04 8.49
C SER A 81 16.35 -2.00 8.52
N PRO A 82 16.91 -2.41 7.38
CA PRO A 82 18.15 -3.19 7.36
C PRO A 82 19.37 -2.43 7.87
N GLY A 83 19.24 -1.14 8.14
CA GLY A 83 20.25 -0.22 8.62
C GLY A 83 19.90 1.22 8.30
N ASN A 84 20.72 2.15 8.75
CA ASN A 84 20.52 3.57 8.52
C ASN A 84 21.55 4.12 7.53
N LEU A 85 21.16 5.12 6.76
CA LEU A 85 22.07 5.98 6.01
C LEU A 85 22.59 7.08 6.92
N SER A 86 23.87 7.46 6.75
CA SER A 86 24.41 8.63 7.43
C SER A 86 23.84 9.93 6.85
N TRP A 87 23.82 10.98 7.63
CA TRP A 87 23.39 12.30 7.18
C TRP A 87 24.27 12.86 6.05
N GLU A 88 25.55 12.47 6.03
CA GLU A 88 26.48 12.81 4.96
C GLU A 88 26.08 12.14 3.64
N GLN A 89 25.75 10.83 3.66
CA GLN A 89 25.25 10.11 2.49
C GLN A 89 23.95 10.71 1.96
N TYR A 90 23.03 11.09 2.84
CA TYR A 90 21.83 11.81 2.45
C TYR A 90 22.17 13.13 1.74
N GLY A 91 23.12 13.92 2.30
CA GLY A 91 23.56 15.17 1.70
C GLY A 91 24.16 14.99 0.30
N GLN A 92 24.96 13.93 0.10
CA GLN A 92 25.51 13.60 -1.21
C GLN A 92 24.41 13.26 -2.23
N ILE A 93 23.39 12.49 -1.83
CA ILE A 93 22.25 12.15 -2.70
C ILE A 93 21.43 13.39 -3.01
N ALA A 94 21.12 14.20 -2.01
CA ALA A 94 20.32 15.41 -2.18
C ALA A 94 21.01 16.47 -3.05
N ALA A 95 22.34 16.48 -3.10
CA ALA A 95 23.12 17.37 -3.93
C ALA A 95 23.35 16.87 -5.38
N ASP A 96 22.97 15.63 -5.71
CA ASP A 96 23.15 15.08 -7.05
C ASP A 96 22.19 15.76 -8.03
N ARG A 97 22.73 16.26 -9.17
CA ARG A 97 21.96 16.97 -10.19
C ARG A 97 20.82 16.17 -10.82
N ARG A 98 20.83 14.85 -10.70
CA ARG A 98 19.79 13.94 -11.19
C ARG A 98 18.65 13.76 -10.20
N VAL A 99 18.82 14.21 -8.96
CA VAL A 99 17.82 14.10 -7.90
C VAL A 99 17.06 15.42 -7.80
N ALA A 100 15.80 15.41 -8.17
CA ALA A 100 14.94 16.58 -8.08
C ALA A 100 14.62 16.93 -6.63
N MET A 101 14.34 15.90 -5.82
CA MET A 101 14.03 16.04 -4.39
C MET A 101 14.42 14.76 -3.64
N ALA A 102 15.06 14.90 -2.49
CA ALA A 102 15.32 13.79 -1.57
C ALA A 102 14.62 14.06 -0.23
N VAL A 103 13.85 13.09 0.23
CA VAL A 103 13.14 13.17 1.51
C VAL A 103 13.71 12.10 2.44
N PRO A 104 14.36 12.47 3.55
CA PRO A 104 14.83 11.50 4.53
C PRO A 104 13.65 10.96 5.33
N ILE A 105 13.64 9.64 5.53
CA ILE A 105 12.63 8.93 6.32
C ILE A 105 13.33 8.18 7.44
N ALA A 106 12.87 8.40 8.68
CA ALA A 106 13.31 7.65 9.85
C ALA A 106 12.09 7.02 10.53
N VAL A 107 12.20 5.74 10.86
CA VAL A 107 11.12 4.97 11.49
C VAL A 107 11.71 4.24 12.70
N GLY A 108 11.08 4.34 13.85
CA GLY A 108 11.59 3.68 15.06
C GLY A 108 10.61 3.71 16.23
N ASP A 109 9.83 4.77 16.32
CA ASP A 109 8.91 4.99 17.42
C ASP A 109 7.47 4.65 17.06
N ASN A 110 6.67 4.49 18.09
CA ASN A 110 5.28 4.08 17.99
C ASN A 110 4.43 4.86 19.02
N TYR A 111 3.17 5.06 18.70
CA TYR A 111 2.17 5.54 19.66
C TYR A 111 0.87 4.77 19.46
N GLN A 112 0.50 3.97 20.47
CA GLN A 112 -0.73 3.16 20.48
C GLN A 112 -0.96 2.34 19.19
N GLY A 113 0.10 1.69 18.68
CA GLY A 113 0.04 0.88 17.46
C GLY A 113 0.25 1.66 16.16
N TYR A 114 0.31 2.98 16.19
CA TYR A 114 0.62 3.81 15.04
C TYR A 114 2.09 4.18 14.99
N ARG A 115 2.75 3.90 13.89
CA ARG A 115 4.17 4.22 13.73
C ARG A 115 4.39 5.72 13.56
N LEU A 116 5.42 6.22 14.22
CA LEU A 116 5.93 7.57 13.99
C LEU A 116 6.97 7.52 12.88
N VAL A 117 6.79 8.38 11.91
CA VAL A 117 7.69 8.54 10.78
C VAL A 117 8.34 9.92 10.85
N GLY A 118 9.63 9.95 11.09
CA GLY A 118 10.41 11.18 11.05
C GLY A 118 10.71 11.57 9.61
N VAL A 119 10.29 12.77 9.22
CA VAL A 119 10.48 13.33 7.87
C VAL A 119 10.83 14.81 7.96
N THR A 120 11.31 15.35 6.86
CA THR A 120 11.43 16.78 6.67
C THR A 120 10.18 17.38 6.02
N THR A 121 9.99 18.68 6.14
CA THR A 121 8.78 19.37 5.65
C THR A 121 8.62 19.33 4.13
N ASN A 122 9.70 19.08 3.39
CA ASN A 122 9.66 18.92 1.94
C ASN A 122 8.84 17.69 1.47
N LEU A 123 8.55 16.72 2.35
CA LEU A 123 7.58 15.66 2.05
C LEU A 123 6.23 16.24 1.59
N PHE A 124 5.81 17.37 2.14
CA PHE A 124 4.53 18.01 1.80
C PHE A 124 4.55 18.75 0.47
N GLU A 125 5.72 18.88 -0.16
CA GLU A 125 5.89 19.42 -1.51
C GLU A 125 5.82 18.32 -2.58
N VAL A 126 5.94 17.07 -2.19
CA VAL A 126 5.88 15.91 -3.10
C VAL A 126 4.48 15.74 -3.66
N GLU A 127 4.39 15.62 -4.97
CA GLU A 127 3.15 15.25 -5.66
C GLU A 127 3.01 13.73 -5.70
N TYR A 128 2.10 13.20 -4.92
CA TYR A 128 1.83 11.76 -4.89
C TYR A 128 0.84 11.32 -5.99
N ARG A 129 0.16 12.26 -6.64
CA ARG A 129 -0.64 12.13 -7.86
C ARG A 129 -0.59 13.45 -8.61
N GLU A 130 -0.89 13.41 -9.90
CA GLU A 130 -0.93 14.60 -10.74
C GLU A 130 -1.74 15.74 -10.08
N GLY A 131 -1.05 16.83 -9.74
CA GLY A 131 -1.61 17.98 -9.05
C GLY A 131 -2.04 17.77 -7.59
N LYS A 132 -1.71 16.63 -6.95
CA LYS A 132 -2.09 16.33 -5.56
C LYS A 132 -0.87 16.22 -4.65
N LYS A 133 -0.85 17.04 -3.61
CA LYS A 133 0.15 17.06 -2.54
C LYS A 133 -0.47 16.72 -1.20
N TYR A 134 0.35 16.25 -0.27
CA TYR A 134 -0.09 16.12 1.12
C TYR A 134 -0.43 17.49 1.68
N ALA A 135 -1.59 17.63 2.28
CA ALA A 135 -2.06 18.86 2.87
C ALA A 135 -2.52 18.66 4.31
N VAL A 136 -2.27 19.66 5.14
CA VAL A 136 -2.79 19.71 6.50
C VAL A 136 -4.21 20.27 6.45
N SER A 137 -5.20 19.45 6.77
CA SER A 137 -6.62 19.83 6.76
C SER A 137 -7.00 20.64 7.99
N ASN A 138 -6.33 20.42 9.13
CA ASN A 138 -6.64 21.06 10.41
C ASN A 138 -5.33 21.41 11.13
N GLY A 139 -5.16 22.65 11.54
CA GLY A 139 -3.94 23.13 12.17
C GLY A 139 -2.88 23.63 11.18
N TYR A 140 -1.64 23.31 11.43
CA TYR A 140 -0.51 23.79 10.63
C TYR A 140 0.61 22.75 10.55
N LEU A 141 1.51 22.91 9.59
CA LEU A 141 2.64 22.02 9.40
C LEU A 141 3.61 22.15 10.58
N PHE A 142 4.20 21.04 11.00
CA PHE A 142 5.15 21.00 12.11
C PHE A 142 6.40 21.84 11.84
N ASN A 143 6.94 22.44 12.90
CA ASN A 143 8.21 23.15 12.83
C ASN A 143 9.34 22.15 13.18
N PRO A 144 10.35 21.95 12.28
CA PRO A 144 11.45 21.01 12.52
C PRO A 144 12.29 21.30 13.78
N LYS A 145 12.27 22.54 14.26
CA LYS A 145 13.00 22.98 15.48
C LYS A 145 12.20 22.78 16.76
N LYS A 146 10.94 22.33 16.65
CA LYS A 146 10.06 22.09 17.79
C LYS A 146 9.64 20.62 17.80
N LYS A 147 9.32 20.11 18.99
CA LYS A 147 8.77 18.75 19.14
C LYS A 147 7.28 18.75 18.74
N GLN A 148 7.02 18.80 17.45
CA GLN A 148 5.68 18.85 16.87
C GLN A 148 5.53 17.72 15.88
N ALA A 149 4.30 17.22 15.73
CA ALA A 149 3.94 16.18 14.77
C ALA A 149 2.68 16.58 14.00
N VAL A 150 2.58 16.13 12.76
CA VAL A 150 1.33 16.08 12.00
C VAL A 150 0.80 14.66 12.12
N VAL A 151 -0.47 14.53 12.47
CA VAL A 151 -1.14 13.24 12.62
C VAL A 151 -2.01 12.99 11.40
N GLY A 152 -1.91 11.80 10.82
CA GLY A 152 -2.80 11.42 9.72
C GLY A 152 -4.26 11.40 10.18
N SER A 153 -5.19 11.81 9.33
CA SER A 153 -6.62 11.95 9.66
C SER A 153 -7.22 10.67 10.27
N PHE A 154 -6.88 9.53 9.69
CA PHE A 154 -7.34 8.23 10.19
C PHE A 154 -6.83 7.93 11.62
N ALA A 155 -5.56 8.19 11.89
CA ALA A 155 -4.99 7.99 13.22
C ALA A 155 -5.56 8.98 14.23
N ALA A 156 -5.73 10.25 13.84
CA ALA A 156 -6.32 11.28 14.69
C ALA A 156 -7.75 10.92 15.12
N GLU A 157 -8.57 10.45 14.19
CA GLU A 157 -9.94 10.02 14.45
C GLU A 157 -9.99 8.80 15.40
N ARG A 158 -9.16 7.78 15.13
CA ARG A 158 -9.12 6.55 15.93
C ARG A 158 -8.60 6.76 17.35
N LEU A 159 -7.65 7.67 17.52
CA LEU A 159 -7.04 7.98 18.81
C LEU A 159 -7.72 9.14 19.53
N GLY A 160 -8.69 9.80 18.90
CA GLY A 160 -9.37 10.97 19.44
C GLY A 160 -8.45 12.19 19.60
N LEU A 161 -7.35 12.27 18.87
CA LEU A 161 -6.36 13.34 18.95
C LEU A 161 -6.86 14.62 18.27
N LYS A 162 -6.63 15.74 18.93
CA LYS A 162 -6.95 17.08 18.44
C LYS A 162 -5.70 17.93 18.31
N VAL A 163 -5.80 19.00 17.53
CA VAL A 163 -4.72 19.98 17.42
C VAL A 163 -4.40 20.60 18.79
N GLY A 164 -3.16 20.49 19.21
CA GLY A 164 -2.67 20.96 20.52
C GLY A 164 -2.52 19.87 21.57
N ASP A 165 -3.01 18.66 21.32
CA ASP A 165 -2.80 17.53 22.21
C ASP A 165 -1.31 17.14 22.28
N ARG A 166 -0.92 16.57 23.41
CA ARG A 166 0.43 16.06 23.63
C ARG A 166 0.39 14.56 23.83
N PHE A 167 1.34 13.86 23.23
CA PHE A 167 1.51 12.43 23.38
C PHE A 167 2.97 12.07 23.62
N HIS A 168 3.20 10.93 24.26
CA HIS A 168 4.53 10.39 24.51
C HIS A 168 4.73 9.15 23.64
N PRO A 169 5.61 9.23 22.61
CA PRO A 169 5.95 8.06 21.82
C PRO A 169 6.82 7.10 22.65
N TYR A 170 6.75 5.82 22.32
CA TYR A 170 7.63 4.79 22.86
C TYR A 170 8.43 4.10 21.74
N HIS A 171 9.60 3.63 22.09
CA HIS A 171 10.49 2.95 21.16
C HIS A 171 10.12 1.48 21.04
N GLY A 172 10.04 0.96 19.79
CA GLY A 172 9.73 -0.43 19.49
C GLY A 172 8.30 -0.68 19.03
N LEU A 173 8.00 -1.95 18.76
CA LEU A 173 6.72 -2.40 18.20
C LEU A 173 5.64 -2.64 19.26
N PHE A 174 6.06 -2.87 20.51
CA PHE A 174 5.17 -3.19 21.62
C PHE A 174 5.37 -2.20 22.76
N PHE A 175 4.25 -1.84 23.38
CA PHE A 175 4.26 -1.06 24.60
C PHE A 175 4.75 -1.95 25.76
N ASP A 176 5.85 -1.59 26.39
CA ASP A 176 6.37 -2.23 27.59
C ASP A 176 6.31 -1.22 28.76
N GLU A 177 5.35 -1.42 29.66
CA GLU A 177 5.15 -0.56 30.83
C GLU A 177 6.37 -0.47 31.76
N ASN A 178 7.31 -1.42 31.66
CA ASN A 178 8.49 -1.49 32.53
C ASN A 178 9.72 -0.72 31.98
N LYS A 179 9.60 -0.03 30.86
CA LYS A 179 10.70 0.72 30.23
C LYS A 179 10.38 2.22 30.09
N GLN A 180 9.83 2.81 31.13
CA GLN A 180 9.77 4.28 31.25
C GLN A 180 11.04 4.83 31.87
#